data_67d61f1a4706cbdeb5f6a3129ea03bf9
#
_entry.id   67d61f1a4706cbdeb5f6a3129ea03bf9
#
_cell.length_a   1.000
_cell.length_b   1.000
_cell.length_c   1.000
_cell.angle_alpha   90.00
_cell.angle_beta   90.00
_cell.angle_gamma   90.00
#
_symmetry.space_group_name_H-M   'P 1'
#
loop_
_entity.id
_entity.type
_entity.pdbx_description
1 polymer ?
#
loop_
_entity_poly.entity_id
_entity_poly.type
_entity_poly.pdbx_seq_one_letter_code
_entity_poly.pdbx_strand_id
1 'polypeptide(L)'
;DCMDKDPSKCEIYIVEGDSAGGSAKTARSRATQAILPLRGKILNVEKARLDRIYANAEIKAMITAFGTGIHEDFDISKLRYNKIIIMTDADVDGAHIATLLLTFLYRFMPELIKQGHVYLAKPPLFKIERNKKVYYAYSEKEQDEILNEIGRDGNNRIQRYKGLGEMDAEQLWETTMDPERRFLLKV
;
A
#
# COMPACT_ATOMS: atom_id res chain seq x y z
N ASP A 1 6.56 -12.80 3.45
CA ASP A 1 7.98 -12.53 3.37
C ASP A 1 8.48 -12.71 1.93
N CYS A 2 9.65 -12.20 1.62
CA CYS A 2 10.28 -12.29 0.31
C CYS A 2 11.59 -13.09 0.34
N MET A 3 12.11 -13.44 -0.83
CA MET A 3 13.26 -14.34 -0.94
C MET A 3 14.61 -13.67 -0.67
N ASP A 4 14.77 -12.40 -1.06
CA ASP A 4 16.03 -11.70 -0.88
C ASP A 4 16.32 -11.47 0.61
N LYS A 5 17.55 -11.72 1.03
CA LYS A 5 17.99 -11.52 2.42
C LYS A 5 18.58 -10.15 2.68
N ASP A 6 18.82 -9.36 1.62
CA ASP A 6 19.35 -8.00 1.75
C ASP A 6 18.18 -7.02 1.99
N PRO A 7 18.06 -6.45 3.21
CA PRO A 7 16.94 -5.54 3.51
C PRO A 7 16.88 -4.31 2.59
N SER A 8 18.01 -3.85 2.08
CA SER A 8 18.06 -2.68 1.20
C SER A 8 17.34 -2.89 -0.13
N LYS A 9 17.13 -4.14 -0.51
CA LYS A 9 16.44 -4.54 -1.74
C LYS A 9 14.99 -4.94 -1.53
N CYS A 10 14.56 -5.04 -0.28
CA CYS A 10 13.24 -5.57 0.08
C CYS A 10 12.26 -4.45 0.42
N GLU A 11 11.00 -4.70 0.12
CA GLU A 11 9.90 -3.82 0.48
C GLU A 11 8.69 -4.62 0.92
N ILE A 12 7.88 -4.05 1.81
CA ILE A 12 6.68 -4.69 2.32
C ILE A 12 5.47 -3.81 2.04
N TYR A 13 4.41 -4.43 1.51
CA TYR A 13 3.10 -3.79 1.31
C TYR A 13 2.18 -4.18 2.45
N ILE A 14 1.64 -3.19 3.14
CA ILE A 14 0.58 -3.39 4.12
C ILE A 14 -0.74 -3.16 3.39
N VAL A 15 -1.57 -4.19 3.31
CA VAL A 15 -2.82 -4.15 2.55
C VAL A 15 -4.01 -4.43 3.45
N GLU A 16 -5.15 -3.88 3.07
CA GLU A 16 -6.41 -4.05 3.77
C GLU A 16 -7.15 -5.29 3.27
N GLY A 17 -7.38 -6.23 4.20
CA GLY A 17 -8.24 -7.39 3.97
C GLY A 17 -7.63 -8.50 3.12
N ASP A 18 -8.33 -9.64 3.09
CA ASP A 18 -7.87 -10.84 2.40
C ASP A 18 -8.01 -10.75 0.87
N SER A 19 -9.00 -10.02 0.37
CA SER A 19 -9.21 -9.87 -1.08
C SER A 19 -8.05 -9.13 -1.74
N ALA A 20 -7.75 -7.92 -1.24
CA ALA A 20 -6.61 -7.16 -1.72
C ALA A 20 -5.29 -7.88 -1.44
N GLY A 21 -5.17 -8.52 -0.26
CA GLY A 21 -4.01 -9.32 0.10
C GLY A 21 -3.75 -10.47 -0.86
N GLY A 22 -4.81 -11.16 -1.31
CA GLY A 22 -4.70 -12.23 -2.30
C GLY A 22 -4.20 -11.75 -3.65
N SER A 23 -4.79 -10.67 -4.17
CA SER A 23 -4.35 -10.06 -5.43
C SER A 23 -2.90 -9.57 -5.35
N ALA A 24 -2.53 -8.92 -4.26
CA ALA A 24 -1.17 -8.42 -4.03
C ALA A 24 -0.15 -9.57 -3.95
N LYS A 25 -0.48 -10.66 -3.27
CA LYS A 25 0.39 -11.84 -3.18
C LYS A 25 0.65 -12.45 -4.54
N THR A 26 -0.34 -12.48 -5.41
CA THR A 26 -0.19 -12.97 -6.78
C THR A 26 0.60 -11.99 -7.66
N ALA A 27 0.37 -10.68 -7.48
CA ALA A 27 0.98 -9.63 -8.29
C ALA A 27 2.46 -9.40 -7.97
N ARG A 28 2.88 -9.57 -6.73
CA ARG A 28 4.19 -9.17 -6.22
C ARG A 28 5.37 -9.85 -6.90
N SER A 29 6.51 -9.21 -6.87
CA SER A 29 7.80 -9.87 -7.08
C SER A 29 8.17 -10.67 -5.84
N ARG A 30 8.23 -11.97 -5.94
CA ARG A 30 8.57 -12.84 -4.80
C ARG A 30 10.00 -12.63 -4.30
N ALA A 31 10.87 -12.15 -5.17
CA ALA A 31 12.26 -11.90 -4.79
C ALA A 31 12.39 -10.78 -3.76
N THR A 32 11.69 -9.66 -3.94
CA THR A 32 11.93 -8.42 -3.20
C THR A 32 10.72 -7.83 -2.51
N GLN A 33 9.52 -8.37 -2.75
CA GLN A 33 8.29 -7.81 -2.19
C GLN A 33 7.60 -8.78 -1.25
N ALA A 34 7.26 -8.31 -0.05
CA ALA A 34 6.46 -9.02 0.93
C ALA A 34 5.08 -8.37 1.04
N ILE A 35 4.10 -9.15 1.44
CA ILE A 35 2.72 -8.67 1.65
C ILE A 35 2.31 -8.98 3.08
N LEU A 36 1.78 -7.97 3.77
CA LEU A 36 1.19 -8.11 5.09
C LEU A 36 -0.29 -7.70 5.02
N PRO A 37 -1.22 -8.65 4.92
CA PRO A 37 -2.64 -8.31 4.94
C PRO A 37 -3.10 -8.07 6.38
N LEU A 38 -3.83 -6.99 6.59
CA LEU A 38 -4.46 -6.67 7.86
C LEU A 38 -5.91 -7.12 7.83
N ARG A 39 -6.31 -7.99 8.72
CA ARG A 39 -7.61 -8.66 8.71
C ARG A 39 -8.63 -8.04 9.63
N GLY A 40 -8.19 -7.34 10.66
CA GLY A 40 -9.04 -6.72 11.65
C GLY A 40 -8.98 -5.21 11.61
N LYS A 41 -9.79 -4.57 12.44
CA LYS A 41 -9.71 -3.14 12.63
C LYS A 41 -8.42 -2.78 13.35
N ILE A 42 -7.72 -1.81 12.82
CA ILE A 42 -6.53 -1.28 13.45
C ILE A 42 -6.94 -0.44 14.64
N LEU A 43 -6.27 -0.68 15.76
CA LEU A 43 -6.51 0.04 16.99
C LEU A 43 -6.07 1.50 16.85
N ASN A 44 -6.88 2.43 17.32
CA ASN A 44 -6.48 3.83 17.43
C ASN A 44 -5.57 4.00 18.64
N VAL A 45 -4.26 4.08 18.41
CA VAL A 45 -3.26 4.12 19.48
C VAL A 45 -3.29 5.41 20.29
N GLU A 46 -3.92 6.47 19.78
CA GLU A 46 -4.11 7.71 20.53
C GLU A 46 -5.12 7.57 21.67
N LYS A 47 -6.08 6.66 21.52
CA LYS A 47 -7.18 6.44 22.46
C LYS A 47 -7.06 5.18 23.28
N ALA A 48 -6.17 4.29 22.90
CA ALA A 48 -6.06 2.98 23.54
C ALA A 48 -4.99 2.96 24.62
N ARG A 49 -5.19 2.09 25.62
CA ARG A 49 -4.20 1.83 26.66
C ARG A 49 -3.05 0.98 26.08
N LEU A 50 -1.85 1.12 26.63
CA LEU A 50 -0.67 0.40 26.17
C LEU A 50 -0.84 -1.12 26.17
N ASP A 51 -1.49 -1.68 27.19
CA ASP A 51 -1.73 -3.12 27.24
C ASP A 51 -2.59 -3.62 26.09
N ARG A 52 -3.58 -2.84 25.67
CA ARG A 52 -4.44 -3.15 24.52
C ARG A 52 -3.67 -3.02 23.20
N ILE A 53 -2.81 -2.02 23.10
CA ILE A 53 -1.96 -1.82 21.92
C ILE A 53 -1.06 -3.04 21.70
N TYR A 54 -0.36 -3.47 22.75
CA TYR A 54 0.52 -4.63 22.67
C TYR A 54 -0.22 -5.95 22.47
N ALA A 55 -1.49 -6.03 22.85
CA ALA A 55 -2.33 -7.21 22.63
C ALA A 55 -2.97 -7.28 21.25
N ASN A 56 -2.97 -6.17 20.49
CA ASN A 56 -3.59 -6.12 19.18
C ASN A 56 -2.84 -6.97 18.17
N ALA A 57 -3.53 -7.89 17.49
CA ALA A 57 -2.91 -8.83 16.56
C ALA A 57 -2.25 -8.14 15.36
N GLU A 58 -2.88 -7.08 14.83
CA GLU A 58 -2.36 -6.35 13.68
C GLU A 58 -1.08 -5.60 14.02
N ILE A 59 -1.04 -4.99 15.20
CA ILE A 59 0.16 -4.31 15.70
C ILE A 59 1.29 -5.32 15.94
N LYS A 60 1.01 -6.45 16.55
CA LYS A 60 1.99 -7.52 16.74
C LYS A 60 2.56 -8.02 15.41
N ALA A 61 1.71 -8.18 14.41
CA ALA A 61 2.14 -8.61 13.08
C ALA A 61 3.11 -7.62 12.46
N MET A 62 2.84 -6.32 12.57
CA MET A 62 3.73 -5.27 12.06
C MET A 62 5.08 -5.25 12.81
N ILE A 63 5.04 -5.34 14.13
CA ILE A 63 6.27 -5.36 14.95
C ILE A 63 7.15 -6.54 14.53
N THR A 64 6.56 -7.71 14.40
CA THR A 64 7.28 -8.92 13.99
C THR A 64 7.83 -8.78 12.57
N ALA A 65 7.02 -8.28 11.63
CA ALA A 65 7.43 -8.16 10.23
C ALA A 65 8.58 -7.18 10.05
N PHE A 66 8.53 -6.02 10.69
CA PHE A 66 9.56 -4.99 10.53
C PHE A 66 10.87 -5.35 11.23
N GLY A 67 10.80 -6.00 12.36
CA GLY A 67 11.97 -6.50 13.08
C GLY A 67 12.74 -5.47 13.93
N THR A 68 12.28 -4.21 13.97
CA THR A 68 12.97 -3.11 14.65
C THR A 68 12.69 -3.00 16.14
N GLY A 69 11.61 -3.64 16.63
CA GLY A 69 11.07 -3.33 17.95
C GLY A 69 10.33 -1.99 17.96
N ILE A 70 9.87 -1.56 19.12
CA ILE A 70 9.12 -0.30 19.29
C ILE A 70 9.64 0.47 20.52
N HIS A 71 9.34 1.78 20.57
CA HIS A 71 9.73 2.68 21.67
C HIS A 71 11.23 2.64 21.97
N GLU A 72 11.59 2.36 23.23
CA GLU A 72 12.98 2.33 23.69
C GLU A 72 13.79 1.19 23.08
N ASP A 73 13.12 0.10 22.70
CA ASP A 73 13.76 -1.05 22.06
C ASP A 73 13.96 -0.89 20.56
N PHE A 74 13.47 0.21 19.99
CA PHE A 74 13.56 0.45 18.56
C PHE A 74 15.01 0.56 18.08
N ASP A 75 15.34 -0.27 17.09
CA ASP A 75 16.66 -0.29 16.45
C ASP A 75 16.47 -0.37 14.92
N ILE A 76 16.72 0.75 14.26
CA ILE A 76 16.52 0.85 12.81
C ILE A 76 17.49 -0.02 12.02
N SER A 77 18.64 -0.38 12.59
CA SER A 77 19.60 -1.26 11.93
C SER A 77 19.05 -2.66 11.71
N LYS A 78 18.00 -3.04 12.44
CA LYS A 78 17.33 -4.34 12.32
C LYS A 78 16.15 -4.33 11.35
N LEU A 79 15.86 -3.21 10.70
CA LEU A 79 14.75 -3.10 9.76
C LEU A 79 14.94 -4.09 8.60
N ARG A 80 13.91 -4.90 8.37
CA ARG A 80 13.95 -5.97 7.35
C ARG A 80 13.56 -5.49 5.95
N TYR A 81 12.96 -4.31 5.82
CA TYR A 81 12.47 -3.78 4.56
C TYR A 81 12.85 -2.32 4.40
N ASN A 82 13.48 -2.00 3.28
CA ASN A 82 13.87 -0.61 2.98
C ASN A 82 12.66 0.31 2.77
N LYS A 83 11.57 -0.24 2.27
CA LYS A 83 10.31 0.50 2.09
C LYS A 83 9.16 -0.23 2.77
N ILE A 84 8.37 0.53 3.53
CA ILE A 84 7.10 0.11 4.09
C ILE A 84 6.03 0.88 3.35
N ILE A 85 5.21 0.19 2.58
CA ILE A 85 4.26 0.80 1.65
C ILE A 85 2.84 0.48 2.11
N ILE A 86 2.10 1.51 2.45
CA ILE A 86 0.69 1.38 2.84
C ILE A 86 -0.15 1.42 1.56
N MET A 87 -0.89 0.36 1.30
CA MET A 87 -1.71 0.22 0.11
C MET A 87 -3.15 -0.10 0.51
N THR A 88 -3.96 0.94 0.60
CA THR A 88 -5.37 0.87 0.98
C THR A 88 -6.26 1.33 -0.17
N ASP A 89 -7.55 1.02 -0.09
CA ASP A 89 -8.52 1.47 -1.08
C ASP A 89 -8.58 3.01 -1.12
N ALA A 90 -8.91 3.56 -2.29
CA ALA A 90 -8.99 5.00 -2.50
C ALA A 90 -10.32 5.60 -2.03
N ASP A 91 -10.93 5.02 -1.01
CA ASP A 91 -12.17 5.51 -0.40
C ASP A 91 -11.92 6.08 1.01
N VAL A 92 -12.98 6.55 1.65
CA VAL A 92 -12.91 7.14 3.00
C VAL A 92 -12.42 6.12 4.03
N ASP A 93 -12.87 4.87 3.93
CA ASP A 93 -12.47 3.81 4.85
C ASP A 93 -10.99 3.49 4.70
N GLY A 94 -10.49 3.42 3.45
CA GLY A 94 -9.07 3.23 3.17
C GLY A 94 -8.21 4.37 3.71
N ALA A 95 -8.65 5.60 3.55
CA ALA A 95 -7.96 6.77 4.10
C ALA A 95 -7.91 6.74 5.63
N HIS A 96 -8.98 6.30 6.28
CA HIS A 96 -9.03 6.15 7.73
C HIS A 96 -8.03 5.09 8.22
N ILE A 97 -7.97 3.95 7.54
CA ILE A 97 -7.02 2.88 7.86
C ILE A 97 -5.59 3.37 7.71
N ALA A 98 -5.29 4.06 6.61
CA ALA A 98 -3.97 4.64 6.39
C ALA A 98 -3.59 5.62 7.52
N THR A 99 -4.53 6.44 7.96
CA THR A 99 -4.32 7.37 9.07
C THR A 99 -4.01 6.63 10.38
N LEU A 100 -4.72 5.56 10.68
CA LEU A 100 -4.47 4.76 11.88
C LEU A 100 -3.09 4.10 11.84
N LEU A 101 -2.68 3.59 10.68
CA LEU A 101 -1.35 3.01 10.48
C LEU A 101 -0.26 4.06 10.65
N LEU A 102 -0.41 5.22 10.03
CA LEU A 102 0.56 6.31 10.15
C LEU A 102 0.67 6.82 11.57
N THR A 103 -0.43 6.90 12.30
CA THR A 103 -0.44 7.28 13.71
C THR A 103 0.36 6.28 14.56
N PHE A 104 0.16 5.00 14.32
CA PHE A 104 0.94 3.96 15.00
C PHE A 104 2.43 4.11 14.70
N LEU A 105 2.81 4.22 13.43
CA LEU A 105 4.22 4.36 13.04
C LEU A 105 4.86 5.62 13.63
N TYR A 106 4.14 6.73 13.58
CA TYR A 106 4.63 8.00 14.14
C TYR A 106 4.87 7.93 15.65
N ARG A 107 3.96 7.27 16.38
CA ARG A 107 4.03 7.19 17.84
C ARG A 107 5.04 6.16 18.34
N PHE A 108 5.16 5.03 17.67
CA PHE A 108 5.95 3.89 18.16
C PHE A 108 7.22 3.63 17.38
N MET A 109 7.33 4.12 16.15
CA MET A 109 8.46 3.92 15.24
C MET A 109 8.77 5.19 14.44
N PRO A 110 8.93 6.36 15.09
CA PRO A 110 9.05 7.64 14.35
C PRO A 110 10.24 7.69 13.41
N GLU A 111 11.33 7.00 13.72
CA GLU A 111 12.51 6.97 12.86
C GLU A 111 12.26 6.38 11.49
N LEU A 112 11.29 5.47 11.35
CA LEU A 112 10.91 4.93 10.04
C LEU A 112 10.40 6.04 9.11
N ILE A 113 9.62 6.96 9.64
CA ILE A 113 9.12 8.11 8.89
C ILE A 113 10.24 9.13 8.64
N LYS A 114 10.96 9.49 9.68
CA LYS A 114 12.04 10.49 9.61
C LYS A 114 13.13 10.12 8.61
N GLN A 115 13.48 8.85 8.52
CA GLN A 115 14.51 8.36 7.61
C GLN A 115 13.98 7.95 6.24
N GLY A 116 12.70 8.22 5.96
CA GLY A 116 12.12 8.06 4.64
C GLY A 116 11.83 6.64 4.19
N HIS A 117 11.46 5.76 5.12
CA HIS A 117 11.12 4.38 4.81
C HIS A 117 9.63 4.14 4.55
N VAL A 118 8.76 5.10 4.89
CA VAL A 118 7.30 4.93 4.82
C VAL A 118 6.71 5.64 3.62
N TYR A 119 5.87 4.92 2.87
CA TYR A 119 5.25 5.40 1.65
C TYR A 119 3.77 5.05 1.61
N LEU A 120 3.01 5.85 0.86
CA LEU A 120 1.64 5.52 0.47
C LEU A 120 1.64 5.11 -1.00
N ALA A 121 1.06 3.96 -1.31
CA ALA A 121 0.84 3.55 -2.70
C ALA A 121 -0.31 4.36 -3.29
N LYS A 122 -0.19 4.70 -4.56
CA LYS A 122 -1.19 5.45 -5.31
C LYS A 122 -1.72 4.59 -6.46
N PRO A 123 -2.77 3.76 -6.21
CA PRO A 123 -3.40 3.02 -7.29
C PRO A 123 -4.19 3.96 -8.21
N PRO A 124 -4.45 3.55 -9.46
CA PRO A 124 -5.26 4.35 -10.36
C PRO A 124 -6.72 4.40 -9.91
N LEU A 125 -7.41 5.49 -10.24
CA LEU A 125 -8.84 5.65 -9.97
C LEU A 125 -9.70 5.15 -11.13
N PHE A 126 -9.17 5.21 -12.37
CA PHE A 126 -9.92 4.87 -13.58
C PHE A 126 -9.10 3.99 -14.51
N LYS A 127 -9.79 3.09 -15.19
CA LYS A 127 -9.29 2.35 -16.34
C LYS A 127 -10.11 2.79 -17.57
N ILE A 128 -9.41 3.20 -18.62
CA ILE A 128 -10.05 3.61 -19.89
C ILE A 128 -9.57 2.67 -20.98
N GLU A 129 -10.50 2.02 -21.66
CA GLU A 129 -10.20 1.12 -22.77
C GLU A 129 -10.78 1.67 -24.06
N ARG A 130 -9.93 1.80 -25.08
CA ARG A 130 -10.32 2.23 -26.42
C ARG A 130 -9.48 1.49 -27.46
N ASN A 131 -10.13 0.87 -28.45
CA ASN A 131 -9.46 0.13 -29.53
C ASN A 131 -8.44 -0.88 -29.02
N LYS A 132 -8.80 -1.63 -27.97
CA LYS A 132 -7.94 -2.62 -27.30
C LYS A 132 -6.72 -2.02 -26.58
N LYS A 133 -6.57 -0.71 -26.53
CA LYS A 133 -5.58 -0.03 -25.71
C LYS A 133 -6.16 0.31 -24.34
N VAL A 134 -5.38 0.12 -23.30
CA VAL A 134 -5.75 0.40 -21.92
C VAL A 134 -4.94 1.57 -21.40
N TYR A 135 -5.65 2.54 -20.81
CA TYR A 135 -5.07 3.71 -20.14
C TYR A 135 -5.50 3.72 -18.70
N TYR A 136 -4.62 4.16 -17.82
CA TYR A 136 -4.94 4.32 -16.40
C TYR A 136 -4.84 5.78 -16.01
N ALA A 137 -5.83 6.27 -15.28
CA ALA A 137 -5.86 7.62 -14.77
C ALA A 137 -5.85 7.61 -13.24
N TYR A 138 -4.98 8.40 -12.65
CA TYR A 138 -4.75 8.46 -11.21
C TYR A 138 -5.49 9.63 -10.54
N SER A 139 -6.18 10.45 -11.36
CA SER A 139 -7.02 11.56 -10.91
C SER A 139 -8.10 11.85 -11.96
N GLU A 140 -9.10 12.62 -11.59
CA GLU A 140 -10.13 13.08 -12.55
C GLU A 140 -9.51 13.98 -13.62
N LYS A 141 -8.56 14.81 -13.26
CA LYS A 141 -7.84 15.67 -14.20
C LYS A 141 -7.10 14.83 -15.25
N GLU A 142 -6.40 13.79 -14.81
CA GLU A 142 -5.67 12.90 -15.72
C GLU A 142 -6.62 12.13 -16.63
N GLN A 143 -7.78 11.72 -16.12
CA GLN A 143 -8.83 11.12 -16.94
C GLN A 143 -9.27 12.06 -18.07
N ASP A 144 -9.51 13.33 -17.75
CA ASP A 144 -9.88 14.33 -18.74
C ASP A 144 -8.79 14.55 -19.78
N GLU A 145 -7.54 14.58 -19.38
CA GLU A 145 -6.40 14.73 -20.27
C GLU A 145 -6.31 13.56 -21.26
N ILE A 146 -6.49 12.33 -20.76
CA ILE A 146 -6.48 11.13 -21.61
C ILE A 146 -7.64 11.16 -22.59
N LEU A 147 -8.85 11.48 -22.14
CA LEU A 147 -10.03 11.54 -23.00
C LEU A 147 -9.92 12.64 -24.06
N ASN A 148 -9.25 13.74 -23.75
CA ASN A 148 -8.99 14.79 -24.74
C ASN A 148 -8.03 14.33 -25.85
N GLU A 149 -7.06 13.47 -25.51
CA GLU A 149 -6.10 12.94 -26.49
C GLU A 149 -6.71 11.84 -27.37
N ILE A 150 -7.45 10.89 -26.77
CA ILE A 150 -7.95 9.71 -27.48
C ILE A 150 -9.36 9.89 -28.06
N GLY A 151 -10.11 10.90 -27.60
CA GLY A 151 -11.48 11.16 -28.02
C GLY A 151 -12.50 10.77 -26.96
N ARG A 152 -13.64 11.50 -26.95
CA ARG A 152 -14.71 11.35 -25.95
C ARG A 152 -15.96 10.66 -26.50
N ASP A 153 -15.86 10.01 -27.62
CA ASP A 153 -17.03 9.35 -28.25
C ASP A 153 -17.39 8.05 -27.50
N GLY A 154 -18.45 7.39 -27.91
CA GLY A 154 -19.01 6.20 -27.28
C GLY A 154 -18.14 4.94 -27.40
N ASN A 155 -16.95 5.02 -27.98
CA ASN A 155 -16.05 3.88 -28.15
C ASN A 155 -15.13 3.66 -26.95
N ASN A 156 -15.25 4.48 -25.92
CA ASN A 156 -14.47 4.35 -24.69
C ASN A 156 -15.22 3.51 -23.66
N ARG A 157 -14.53 2.55 -23.05
CA ARG A 157 -14.98 1.88 -21.84
C ARG A 157 -14.25 2.50 -20.65
N ILE A 158 -15.01 3.07 -19.74
CA ILE A 158 -14.46 3.70 -18.53
C ILE A 158 -14.93 2.91 -17.32
N GLN A 159 -13.97 2.38 -16.57
CA GLN A 159 -14.23 1.74 -15.28
C GLN A 159 -13.64 2.60 -14.17
N ARG A 160 -14.46 2.93 -13.17
CA ARG A 160 -13.96 3.55 -11.95
C ARG A 160 -13.68 2.45 -10.93
N TYR A 161 -12.46 2.42 -10.40
CA TYR A 161 -12.11 1.48 -9.35
C TYR A 161 -12.63 1.97 -8.00
N LYS A 162 -13.39 1.11 -7.32
CA LYS A 162 -13.89 1.37 -5.96
C LYS A 162 -12.92 0.83 -4.90
N GLY A 163 -12.17 -0.20 -5.24
CA GLY A 163 -11.20 -0.80 -4.34
C GLY A 163 -10.19 -1.66 -5.09
N LEU A 164 -9.12 -2.02 -4.40
CA LEU A 164 -8.03 -2.83 -4.96
C LEU A 164 -8.47 -4.23 -5.38
N GLY A 165 -9.53 -4.75 -4.76
CA GLY A 165 -10.08 -6.06 -5.10
C GLY A 165 -10.70 -6.14 -6.49
N GLU A 166 -10.99 -5.01 -7.13
CA GLU A 166 -11.49 -4.96 -8.51
C GLU A 166 -10.39 -5.10 -9.55
N MET A 167 -9.13 -4.99 -9.13
CA MET A 167 -7.98 -5.18 -10.01
C MET A 167 -7.55 -6.64 -10.01
N ASP A 168 -7.26 -7.18 -11.21
CA ASP A 168 -6.56 -8.45 -11.28
C ASP A 168 -5.06 -8.24 -10.92
N ALA A 169 -4.35 -9.35 -10.75
CA ALA A 169 -2.96 -9.30 -10.32
C ALA A 169 -2.06 -8.55 -11.32
N GLU A 170 -2.29 -8.72 -12.61
CA GLU A 170 -1.52 -8.04 -13.65
C GLU A 170 -1.73 -6.54 -13.63
N GLN A 171 -2.98 -6.10 -13.48
CA GLN A 171 -3.31 -4.67 -13.37
C GLN A 171 -2.69 -4.05 -12.11
N LEU A 172 -2.76 -4.76 -10.99
CA LEU A 172 -2.18 -4.29 -9.73
C LEU A 172 -0.66 -4.17 -9.81
N TRP A 173 -0.01 -5.13 -10.44
CA TRP A 173 1.43 -5.08 -10.69
C TRP A 173 1.79 -3.87 -11.55
N GLU A 174 1.20 -3.75 -12.74
CA GLU A 174 1.54 -2.71 -13.72
C GLU A 174 1.34 -1.29 -13.20
N THR A 175 0.31 -1.08 -12.40
CA THR A 175 -0.10 0.28 -11.99
C THR A 175 0.41 0.69 -10.63
N THR A 176 0.66 -0.28 -9.73
CA THR A 176 0.83 0.04 -8.31
C THR A 176 2.04 -0.61 -7.66
N MET A 177 2.47 -1.76 -8.13
CA MET A 177 3.53 -2.53 -7.47
C MET A 177 4.84 -2.62 -8.25
N ASP A 178 4.82 -2.42 -9.55
CA ASP A 178 6.04 -2.41 -10.37
C ASP A 178 6.89 -1.19 -10.01
N PRO A 179 8.12 -1.38 -9.47
CA PRO A 179 8.97 -0.27 -9.07
C PRO A 179 9.28 0.73 -10.19
N GLU A 180 9.25 0.30 -11.44
CA GLU A 180 9.55 1.15 -12.59
C GLU A 180 8.37 2.00 -13.06
N ARG A 181 7.13 1.64 -12.67
CA ARG A 181 5.91 2.27 -13.16
C ARG A 181 5.01 2.87 -12.09
N ARG A 182 5.14 2.41 -10.85
CA ARG A 182 4.28 2.82 -9.75
C ARG A 182 4.52 4.25 -9.28
N PHE A 183 3.51 4.83 -8.66
CA PHE A 183 3.63 6.10 -7.95
C PHE A 183 3.55 5.84 -6.44
N LEU A 184 4.58 6.30 -5.72
CA LEU A 184 4.61 6.25 -4.27
C LEU A 184 4.70 7.67 -3.72
N LEU A 185 3.90 7.94 -2.70
CA LEU A 185 3.99 9.19 -1.94
C LEU A 185 4.79 8.92 -0.69
N LYS A 186 5.94 9.58 -0.56
CA LYS A 186 6.77 9.49 0.64
C LYS A 186 6.11 10.26 1.78
N VAL A 187 5.99 9.62 2.91
CA VAL A 187 5.40 10.23 4.11
C VAL A 187 6.39 11.15 4.81
#